data_9dd9f18bd41808d0a4f6d6f6bac890cd
#
_entry.id   9dd9f18bd41808d0a4f6d6f6bac890cd
#
_cell.length_a   1.000
_cell.length_b   1.000
_cell.length_c   1.000
_cell.angle_alpha   90.00
_cell.angle_beta   90.00
_cell.angle_gamma   90.00
#
_symmetry.space_group_name_H-M   'P 1'
#
loop_
_entity.id
_entity.type
_entity.pdbx_description
1 polymer ?
#
loop_
_entity_poly.entity_id
_entity_poly.type
_entity_poly.pdbx_seq_one_letter_code
_entity_poly.pdbx_strand_id
1 'polypeptide(L)'
;MANDAIVTRVVDVAVRDRAAQWLGRAGVRLPSFAELADPRIMPQSRVAALRSIDADRPDPANLFRVHWYNDRGRSGFAAIPPHLVLPPALTGIRSPILVALGCFFPMIAAHKVLAAYGCLIPHLVTGRFDPARHKAVWPSTGNYCRGGIAISRILDCRGIAVLPAGMSEERFEWLRAWVAEPEDVIRTAGSESNVKEIYDKCAELSRNPDNLVLNQFAEFGNYVAHYTCTGPAFARIFEAFEAQHSGCRLTAFVAASGSAGTLAAGDCLKERLGARIIAAEASECPTLLRNGFGEHNIQGIGDKHVPYIHNVMNTDLVVGVSDRSVAALDLLFNNETGLAYLSERRRIGSEVIEGLKYLGLSGIANVVAAIKTAKRLELGDEDVLITVATDSAALYGSERRKFLAAQYPSGFDSVNAAEIFGQHLLGAADNDVLELTHDERSRIFNLGYFTWVEQQGVPLGEFEKRRSQSFWRGLRQTAPAWDDLIGEFNASAGLGDSC
;
A
#
# COMPACT_ATOMS: atom_id res chain seq x y z
N MET A 1 -16.36 9.64 -13.44
CA MET A 1 -14.99 9.15 -13.29
C MET A 1 -14.88 7.76 -12.65
N ALA A 2 -15.91 7.14 -12.22
CA ALA A 2 -15.89 5.77 -11.73
C ALA A 2 -16.90 4.97 -12.54
N ASN A 3 -16.56 4.60 -13.75
CA ASN A 3 -17.46 3.76 -14.52
C ASN A 3 -16.81 3.05 -15.70
N ASP A 4 -15.63 2.51 -15.48
CA ASP A 4 -15.19 1.51 -16.40
C ASP A 4 -15.22 0.17 -15.69
N ALA A 5 -16.26 -0.59 -16.05
CA ALA A 5 -16.27 -2.02 -15.77
C ALA A 5 -14.88 -2.57 -16.08
N ILE A 6 -14.36 -3.43 -15.21
CA ILE A 6 -13.09 -4.10 -15.46
C ILE A 6 -13.10 -4.64 -16.88
N VAL A 7 -12.17 -4.11 -17.67
CA VAL A 7 -12.04 -4.48 -19.09
C VAL A 7 -11.00 -5.59 -19.19
N THR A 8 -11.42 -6.74 -19.70
CA THR A 8 -10.58 -7.94 -19.89
C THR A 8 -10.44 -8.29 -21.38
N ARG A 9 -10.66 -7.30 -22.26
CA ARG A 9 -10.53 -7.46 -23.72
C ARG A 9 -9.97 -6.19 -24.34
N VAL A 10 -9.39 -6.30 -25.50
CA VAL A 10 -8.98 -5.14 -26.30
C VAL A 10 -10.21 -4.33 -26.72
N VAL A 11 -10.22 -3.04 -26.44
CA VAL A 11 -11.30 -2.09 -26.80
C VAL A 11 -10.92 -1.17 -27.95
N ASP A 12 -9.61 -0.87 -28.10
CA ASP A 12 -9.07 -0.11 -29.23
C ASP A 12 -7.75 -0.76 -29.69
N VAL A 13 -7.84 -1.49 -30.81
CA VAL A 13 -6.70 -2.19 -31.40
C VAL A 13 -5.62 -1.22 -31.87
N ALA A 14 -6.02 -0.08 -32.48
CA ALA A 14 -5.07 0.88 -33.03
C ALA A 14 -4.28 1.60 -31.91
N VAL A 15 -4.93 1.93 -30.80
CA VAL A 15 -4.25 2.49 -29.59
C VAL A 15 -3.30 1.45 -29.01
N ARG A 16 -3.75 0.20 -28.84
CA ARG A 16 -2.93 -0.89 -28.31
C ARG A 16 -1.68 -1.15 -29.16
N ASP A 17 -1.83 -1.18 -30.49
CA ASP A 17 -0.71 -1.43 -31.41
C ASP A 17 0.33 -0.30 -31.37
N ARG A 18 -0.12 0.97 -31.30
CA ARG A 18 0.81 2.10 -31.10
C ARG A 18 1.54 2.00 -29.78
N ALA A 19 0.83 1.66 -28.69
CA ALA A 19 1.44 1.47 -27.37
C ALA A 19 2.46 0.33 -27.38
N ALA A 20 2.15 -0.80 -28.04
CA ALA A 20 3.08 -1.93 -28.18
C ALA A 20 4.34 -1.54 -28.97
N GLN A 21 4.19 -0.82 -30.08
CA GLN A 21 5.33 -0.32 -30.86
C GLN A 21 6.18 0.68 -30.05
N TRP A 22 5.54 1.55 -29.24
CA TRP A 22 6.23 2.50 -28.37
C TRP A 22 7.11 1.78 -27.34
N LEU A 23 6.53 0.84 -26.60
CA LEU A 23 7.25 0.06 -25.59
C LEU A 23 8.31 -0.87 -26.22
N GLY A 24 8.03 -1.42 -27.41
CA GLY A 24 8.99 -2.23 -28.16
C GLY A 24 10.25 -1.47 -28.51
N ARG A 25 10.15 -0.19 -28.95
CA ARG A 25 11.30 0.68 -29.21
C ARG A 25 12.10 1.00 -27.94
N ALA A 26 11.41 1.16 -26.82
CA ALA A 26 12.03 1.43 -25.52
C ALA A 26 12.56 0.16 -24.82
N GLY A 27 12.33 -1.04 -25.37
CA GLY A 27 12.71 -2.30 -24.77
C GLY A 27 11.97 -2.64 -23.48
N VAL A 28 10.76 -2.09 -23.30
CA VAL A 28 9.96 -2.24 -22.08
C VAL A 28 9.03 -3.44 -22.20
N ARG A 29 9.44 -4.58 -21.62
CA ARG A 29 8.59 -5.75 -21.45
C ARG A 29 7.81 -5.65 -20.13
N LEU A 30 6.53 -5.97 -20.17
CA LEU A 30 5.65 -5.95 -19.01
C LEU A 30 5.65 -7.31 -18.31
N PRO A 31 5.92 -7.39 -16.97
CA PRO A 31 5.68 -8.61 -16.21
C PRO A 31 4.19 -8.91 -16.08
N SER A 32 3.81 -10.19 -16.10
CA SER A 32 2.46 -10.63 -15.76
C SER A 32 2.21 -10.51 -14.24
N PHE A 33 0.94 -10.46 -13.83
CA PHE A 33 0.59 -10.53 -12.40
C PHE A 33 1.02 -11.86 -11.78
N ALA A 34 1.02 -12.96 -12.55
CA ALA A 34 1.55 -14.24 -12.11
C ALA A 34 3.06 -14.17 -11.81
N GLU A 35 3.88 -13.53 -12.68
CA GLU A 35 5.31 -13.30 -12.43
C GLU A 35 5.53 -12.42 -11.18
N LEU A 36 4.68 -11.43 -10.93
CA LEU A 36 4.78 -10.58 -9.73
C LEU A 36 4.27 -11.26 -8.46
N ALA A 37 3.33 -12.19 -8.57
CA ALA A 37 2.83 -12.99 -7.45
C ALA A 37 3.83 -14.06 -7.01
N ASP A 38 4.51 -14.68 -7.97
CA ASP A 38 5.55 -15.69 -7.73
C ASP A 38 6.75 -15.51 -8.66
N PRO A 39 7.75 -14.71 -8.28
CA PRO A 39 8.89 -14.44 -9.14
C PRO A 39 9.80 -15.66 -9.40
N ARG A 40 9.54 -16.82 -8.78
CA ARG A 40 10.26 -18.08 -9.06
C ARG A 40 9.94 -18.62 -10.44
N ILE A 41 8.81 -18.22 -11.06
CA ILE A 41 8.47 -18.62 -12.43
C ILE A 41 9.21 -17.81 -13.49
N MET A 42 9.86 -16.70 -13.11
CA MET A 42 10.66 -15.90 -14.03
C MET A 42 11.90 -16.67 -14.50
N PRO A 43 12.31 -16.52 -15.77
CA PRO A 43 13.55 -17.11 -16.26
C PRO A 43 14.78 -16.69 -15.44
N GLN A 44 15.66 -17.66 -15.12
CA GLN A 44 16.86 -17.37 -14.32
C GLN A 44 17.80 -16.36 -14.98
N SER A 45 17.86 -16.32 -16.31
CA SER A 45 18.61 -15.31 -17.06
C SER A 45 18.12 -13.88 -16.75
N ARG A 46 16.79 -13.69 -16.64
CA ARG A 46 16.20 -12.40 -16.29
C ARG A 46 16.54 -12.01 -14.85
N VAL A 47 16.38 -12.93 -13.91
CA VAL A 47 16.74 -12.70 -12.50
C VAL A 47 18.22 -12.35 -12.35
N ALA A 48 19.10 -13.03 -13.10
CA ALA A 48 20.53 -12.75 -13.08
C ALA A 48 20.86 -11.36 -13.65
N ALA A 49 20.19 -10.93 -14.72
CA ALA A 49 20.39 -9.61 -15.32
C ALA A 49 20.04 -8.47 -14.35
N LEU A 50 19.04 -8.66 -13.49
CA LEU A 50 18.66 -7.65 -12.48
C LEU A 50 19.81 -7.29 -11.53
N ARG A 51 20.74 -8.20 -11.24
CA ARG A 51 21.82 -7.97 -10.28
C ARG A 51 22.73 -6.77 -10.65
N SER A 52 22.83 -6.45 -11.92
CA SER A 52 23.65 -5.32 -12.43
C SER A 52 22.86 -4.02 -12.55
N ILE A 53 21.55 -4.03 -12.27
CA ILE A 53 20.66 -2.90 -12.46
C ILE A 53 20.37 -2.26 -11.10
N ASP A 54 20.60 -0.95 -11.00
CA ASP A 54 20.25 -0.16 -9.82
C ASP A 54 18.72 -0.14 -9.64
N ALA A 55 18.27 -0.65 -8.49
CA ALA A 55 16.85 -0.74 -8.18
C ALA A 55 16.17 0.65 -8.02
N ASP A 56 16.92 1.73 -7.85
CA ASP A 56 16.39 3.08 -7.67
C ASP A 56 16.43 3.92 -8.98
N ARG A 57 16.67 3.28 -10.15
CA ARG A 57 16.65 3.93 -11.46
C ARG A 57 15.38 3.58 -12.26
N PRO A 58 14.94 4.44 -13.18
CA PRO A 58 13.82 4.16 -14.08
C PRO A 58 14.23 3.20 -15.21
N ASP A 59 14.76 2.04 -14.84
CA ASP A 59 15.15 1.01 -15.79
C ASP A 59 13.96 0.07 -16.06
N PRO A 60 13.65 -0.30 -17.33
CA PRO A 60 12.57 -1.22 -17.68
C PRO A 60 12.61 -2.55 -16.93
N ALA A 61 13.78 -3.07 -16.63
CA ALA A 61 13.92 -4.31 -15.90
C ALA A 61 13.44 -4.20 -14.44
N ASN A 62 13.39 -3.00 -13.86
CA ASN A 62 12.85 -2.79 -12.52
C ASN A 62 11.35 -3.09 -12.40
N LEU A 63 10.60 -3.17 -13.51
CA LEU A 63 9.23 -3.69 -13.47
C LEU A 63 9.17 -5.11 -12.89
N PHE A 64 10.18 -5.95 -13.16
CA PHE A 64 10.27 -7.32 -12.66
C PHE A 64 10.67 -7.41 -11.17
N ARG A 65 10.87 -6.27 -10.50
CA ARG A 65 11.05 -6.14 -9.06
C ARG A 65 9.81 -5.59 -8.35
N VAL A 66 8.71 -5.35 -9.07
CA VAL A 66 7.47 -4.80 -8.50
C VAL A 66 6.70 -5.90 -7.75
N HIS A 67 7.35 -6.54 -6.77
CA HIS A 67 6.83 -7.64 -5.97
C HIS A 67 7.44 -7.70 -4.56
N TRP A 68 6.90 -8.53 -3.68
CA TRP A 68 7.29 -8.65 -2.27
C TRP A 68 8.60 -9.41 -2.03
N TYR A 69 9.13 -10.13 -3.02
CA TYR A 69 10.25 -11.08 -2.85
C TYR A 69 11.63 -10.48 -3.11
N ASN A 70 11.77 -9.17 -3.23
CA ASN A 70 13.10 -8.57 -3.32
C ASN A 70 13.90 -8.85 -2.04
N ASP A 71 15.16 -9.24 -2.17
CA ASP A 71 16.05 -9.36 -1.02
C ASP A 71 16.34 -7.98 -0.37
N ARG A 72 16.95 -7.98 0.81
CA ARG A 72 17.28 -6.73 1.52
C ARG A 72 18.26 -5.83 0.75
N GLY A 73 19.08 -6.41 -0.13
CA GLY A 73 19.99 -5.69 -1.02
C GLY A 73 19.34 -5.23 -2.32
N ARG A 74 18.12 -5.66 -2.61
CA ARG A 74 17.40 -5.45 -3.87
C ARG A 74 18.19 -5.86 -5.10
N SER A 75 19.14 -6.80 -4.93
CA SER A 75 19.98 -7.35 -5.99
C SER A 75 19.49 -8.70 -6.52
N GLY A 76 18.57 -9.34 -5.80
CA GLY A 76 17.99 -10.63 -6.14
C GLY A 76 16.65 -10.84 -5.42
N PHE A 77 16.17 -12.09 -5.43
CA PHE A 77 14.90 -12.46 -4.85
C PHE A 77 15.08 -13.39 -3.65
N ALA A 78 14.35 -13.13 -2.58
CA ALA A 78 14.27 -13.97 -1.41
C ALA A 78 13.21 -15.07 -1.61
N ALA A 79 13.43 -16.25 -1.04
CA ALA A 79 12.45 -17.36 -1.07
C ALA A 79 11.18 -17.03 -0.26
N ILE A 80 11.31 -16.19 0.76
CA ILE A 80 10.25 -15.70 1.63
C ILE A 80 10.34 -14.18 1.61
N PRO A 81 9.23 -13.44 1.46
CA PRO A 81 9.25 -11.98 1.50
C PRO A 81 9.94 -11.45 2.77
N PRO A 82 10.79 -10.42 2.69
CA PRO A 82 11.40 -9.81 3.86
C PRO A 82 10.34 -9.33 4.85
N HIS A 83 10.51 -9.72 6.10
CA HIS A 83 9.59 -9.38 7.18
C HIS A 83 10.34 -9.27 8.51
N LEU A 84 9.66 -8.74 9.54
CA LEU A 84 10.07 -8.73 10.92
C LEU A 84 9.10 -9.57 11.74
N VAL A 85 9.62 -10.25 12.76
CA VAL A 85 8.83 -10.89 13.81
C VAL A 85 9.00 -10.05 15.07
N LEU A 86 7.93 -9.40 15.52
CA LEU A 86 7.99 -8.54 16.72
C LEU A 86 7.77 -9.38 17.98
N PRO A 87 8.74 -9.33 18.94
CA PRO A 87 8.67 -10.15 20.14
C PRO A 87 7.72 -9.57 21.21
N PRO A 88 7.18 -10.41 22.10
CA PRO A 88 6.36 -9.96 23.25
C PRO A 88 7.02 -8.89 24.12
N ALA A 89 8.35 -8.91 24.24
CA ALA A 89 9.10 -7.91 25.01
C ALA A 89 8.96 -6.48 24.43
N LEU A 90 8.73 -6.35 23.10
CA LEU A 90 8.46 -5.08 22.43
C LEU A 90 6.96 -4.75 22.44
N THR A 91 6.11 -5.71 22.08
CA THR A 91 4.69 -5.47 21.83
C THR A 91 3.81 -5.50 23.09
N GLY A 92 4.26 -6.16 24.16
CA GLY A 92 3.49 -6.35 25.37
C GLY A 92 2.33 -7.36 25.26
N ILE A 93 2.24 -8.08 24.14
CA ILE A 93 1.26 -9.15 23.90
C ILE A 93 1.96 -10.49 23.67
N ARG A 94 1.24 -11.60 23.84
CA ARG A 94 1.80 -12.93 23.65
C ARG A 94 1.83 -13.35 22.19
N SER A 95 0.86 -12.90 21.42
CA SER A 95 0.69 -13.25 20.00
C SER A 95 1.83 -12.69 19.14
N PRO A 96 2.49 -13.50 18.30
CA PRO A 96 3.47 -13.01 17.34
C PRO A 96 2.86 -12.04 16.31
N ILE A 97 3.55 -10.95 16.03
CA ILE A 97 3.20 -10.04 14.93
C ILE A 97 4.26 -10.16 13.84
N LEU A 98 3.85 -10.61 12.65
CA LEU A 98 4.66 -10.66 11.45
C LEU A 98 4.44 -9.36 10.65
N VAL A 99 5.49 -8.61 10.36
CA VAL A 99 5.41 -7.34 9.63
C VAL A 99 6.11 -7.48 8.28
N ALA A 100 5.35 -7.56 7.19
CA ALA A 100 5.90 -7.59 5.84
C ALA A 100 6.51 -6.22 5.46
N LEU A 101 7.68 -6.19 4.81
CA LEU A 101 8.47 -4.99 4.58
C LEU A 101 8.39 -4.52 3.12
N GLY A 102 7.61 -3.47 2.86
CA GLY A 102 7.43 -2.85 1.55
C GLY A 102 8.59 -1.94 1.11
N CYS A 103 9.52 -1.60 1.99
CA CYS A 103 10.65 -0.73 1.67
C CYS A 103 11.67 -1.36 0.69
N PHE A 104 11.56 -2.64 0.38
CA PHE A 104 12.42 -3.32 -0.59
C PHE A 104 11.87 -3.31 -2.02
N PHE A 105 10.71 -2.72 -2.25
CA PHE A 105 10.21 -2.46 -3.60
C PHE A 105 11.13 -1.46 -4.35
N PRO A 106 11.21 -1.56 -5.69
CA PRO A 106 12.10 -0.72 -6.48
C PRO A 106 11.65 0.74 -6.53
N MET A 107 12.57 1.62 -6.91
CA MET A 107 12.39 3.03 -7.28
C MET A 107 11.90 3.93 -6.14
N ILE A 108 10.83 3.57 -5.46
CA ILE A 108 10.19 4.41 -4.44
C ILE A 108 10.36 3.89 -3.00
N ALA A 109 11.00 2.73 -2.83
CA ALA A 109 11.11 2.03 -1.54
C ALA A 109 9.76 1.92 -0.79
N ALA A 110 8.68 1.60 -1.54
CA ALA A 110 7.35 1.40 -1.00
C ALA A 110 6.51 0.50 -1.92
N HIS A 111 5.64 -0.35 -1.36
CA HIS A 111 4.85 -1.29 -2.14
C HIS A 111 3.80 -0.63 -3.06
N LYS A 112 3.55 0.67 -2.92
CA LYS A 112 2.58 1.42 -3.73
C LYS A 112 2.91 1.45 -5.23
N VAL A 113 4.14 1.11 -5.64
CA VAL A 113 4.46 0.93 -7.07
C VAL A 113 3.71 -0.26 -7.67
N LEU A 114 3.40 -1.31 -6.89
CA LEU A 114 2.55 -2.43 -7.32
C LEU A 114 1.10 -1.95 -7.59
N ALA A 115 0.55 -1.11 -6.71
CA ALA A 115 -0.76 -0.50 -6.92
C ALA A 115 -0.79 0.34 -8.21
N ALA A 116 0.26 1.15 -8.45
CA ALA A 116 0.36 1.95 -9.67
C ALA A 116 0.46 1.09 -10.94
N TYR A 117 1.26 0.02 -10.89
CA TYR A 117 1.32 -0.98 -11.96
C TYR A 117 -0.06 -1.58 -12.24
N GLY A 118 -0.73 -2.07 -11.18
CA GLY A 118 -2.07 -2.66 -11.27
C GLY A 118 -3.14 -1.72 -11.83
N CYS A 119 -3.03 -0.41 -11.59
CA CYS A 119 -3.96 0.57 -12.13
C CYS A 119 -3.69 0.88 -13.61
N LEU A 120 -2.44 1.05 -14.04
CA LEU A 120 -2.14 1.54 -15.40
C LEU A 120 -2.08 0.42 -16.45
N ILE A 121 -1.48 -0.73 -16.12
CA ILE A 121 -1.20 -1.77 -17.13
C ILE A 121 -2.47 -2.34 -17.78
N PRO A 122 -3.58 -2.58 -17.05
CA PRO A 122 -4.83 -2.97 -17.71
C PRO A 122 -5.33 -1.97 -18.75
N HIS A 123 -5.19 -0.65 -18.53
CA HIS A 123 -5.54 0.37 -19.50
C HIS A 123 -4.63 0.32 -20.74
N LEU A 124 -3.35 0.07 -20.53
CA LEU A 124 -2.36 -0.01 -21.63
C LEU A 124 -2.66 -1.21 -22.54
N VAL A 125 -2.77 -2.42 -21.97
CA VAL A 125 -2.92 -3.66 -22.77
C VAL A 125 -4.30 -3.82 -23.40
N THR A 126 -5.30 -3.08 -22.91
CA THR A 126 -6.65 -3.04 -23.51
C THR A 126 -6.82 -1.96 -24.56
N GLY A 127 -5.81 -1.10 -24.80
CA GLY A 127 -5.88 0.00 -25.76
C GLY A 127 -6.65 1.23 -25.24
N ARG A 128 -6.71 1.43 -23.93
CA ARG A 128 -7.33 2.62 -23.30
C ARG A 128 -6.31 3.68 -22.93
N PHE A 129 -5.02 3.38 -23.03
CA PHE A 129 -3.92 4.29 -22.76
C PHE A 129 -2.86 4.22 -23.88
N ASP A 130 -2.57 5.36 -24.48
CA ASP A 130 -1.51 5.56 -25.47
C ASP A 130 -0.36 6.33 -24.81
N PRO A 131 0.78 5.71 -24.50
CA PRO A 131 1.88 6.36 -23.78
C PRO A 131 2.50 7.55 -24.55
N ALA A 132 2.40 7.55 -25.90
CA ALA A 132 2.91 8.65 -26.71
C ALA A 132 2.02 9.91 -26.69
N ARG A 133 0.75 9.77 -26.28
CA ARG A 133 -0.23 10.85 -26.32
C ARG A 133 -0.79 11.21 -24.94
N HIS A 134 -1.20 10.19 -24.19
CA HIS A 134 -1.91 10.39 -22.93
C HIS A 134 -0.95 10.70 -21.79
N LYS A 135 -1.44 11.47 -20.81
CA LYS A 135 -0.77 11.73 -19.55
C LYS A 135 -1.43 10.92 -18.44
N ALA A 136 -0.63 10.20 -17.67
CA ALA A 136 -1.11 9.46 -16.52
C ALA A 136 -1.18 10.38 -15.30
N VAL A 137 -2.37 10.67 -14.80
CA VAL A 137 -2.59 11.53 -13.62
C VAL A 137 -2.74 10.67 -12.39
N TRP A 138 -1.88 10.90 -11.38
CA TRP A 138 -1.73 10.09 -10.19
C TRP A 138 -2.16 10.87 -8.92
N PRO A 139 -3.46 10.84 -8.56
CA PRO A 139 -3.94 11.46 -7.33
C PRO A 139 -3.56 10.63 -6.11
N SER A 140 -2.95 11.27 -5.11
CA SER A 140 -2.47 10.56 -3.91
C SER A 140 -2.11 11.53 -2.80
N THR A 141 -1.94 10.98 -1.61
CA THR A 141 -1.31 11.66 -0.47
C THR A 141 0.21 11.36 -0.37
N GLY A 142 0.82 10.70 -1.38
CA GLY A 142 2.29 10.54 -1.40
C GLY A 142 2.80 9.32 -2.17
N ASN A 143 2.86 8.15 -1.56
CA ASN A 143 3.57 6.99 -2.15
C ASN A 143 2.95 6.46 -3.45
N TYR A 144 1.62 6.56 -3.61
CA TYR A 144 1.00 6.11 -4.86
C TYR A 144 1.37 7.01 -6.04
N CYS A 145 1.38 8.35 -5.88
CA CYS A 145 1.82 9.23 -6.97
C CYS A 145 3.30 9.03 -7.28
N ARG A 146 4.18 8.77 -6.28
CA ARG A 146 5.57 8.39 -6.53
C ARG A 146 5.66 7.11 -7.34
N GLY A 147 4.88 6.08 -6.98
CA GLY A 147 4.79 4.83 -7.75
C GLY A 147 4.32 5.06 -9.18
N GLY A 148 3.30 5.89 -9.36
CA GLY A 148 2.77 6.25 -10.67
C GLY A 148 3.78 7.00 -11.54
N ILE A 149 4.48 7.98 -10.98
CA ILE A 149 5.56 8.70 -11.68
C ILE A 149 6.69 7.73 -12.07
N ALA A 150 7.07 6.80 -11.18
CA ALA A 150 8.10 5.80 -11.47
C ALA A 150 7.69 4.89 -12.65
N ILE A 151 6.47 4.38 -12.65
CA ILE A 151 5.92 3.58 -13.77
C ILE A 151 5.86 4.43 -15.05
N SER A 152 5.37 5.69 -14.97
CA SER A 152 5.30 6.58 -16.11
C SER A 152 6.68 6.81 -16.75
N ARG A 153 7.73 6.98 -15.95
CA ARG A 153 9.12 7.14 -16.43
C ARG A 153 9.64 5.90 -17.15
N ILE A 154 9.31 4.70 -16.66
CA ILE A 154 9.70 3.45 -17.33
C ILE A 154 8.96 3.29 -18.65
N LEU A 155 7.65 3.59 -18.70
CA LEU A 155 6.84 3.48 -19.91
C LEU A 155 7.10 4.61 -20.90
N ASP A 156 8.01 5.55 -20.58
CA ASP A 156 8.32 6.75 -21.36
C ASP A 156 7.07 7.55 -21.71
N CYS A 157 6.17 7.72 -20.73
CA CYS A 157 4.98 8.54 -20.83
C CYS A 157 4.99 9.67 -19.79
N ARG A 158 4.23 10.74 -20.05
CA ARG A 158 4.12 11.84 -19.09
C ARG A 158 3.23 11.46 -17.92
N GLY A 159 3.77 11.60 -16.68
CA GLY A 159 3.06 11.40 -15.43
C GLY A 159 2.85 12.72 -14.69
N ILE A 160 1.65 12.93 -14.14
CA ILE A 160 1.29 14.11 -13.33
C ILE A 160 0.95 13.62 -11.91
N ALA A 161 1.67 14.12 -10.91
CA ALA A 161 1.39 13.88 -9.50
C ALA A 161 0.47 14.95 -8.93
N VAL A 162 -0.63 14.57 -8.27
CA VAL A 162 -1.55 15.49 -7.59
C VAL A 162 -1.60 15.10 -6.11
N LEU A 163 -1.09 15.96 -5.21
CA LEU A 163 -0.99 15.65 -3.79
C LEU A 163 -1.11 16.90 -2.89
N PRO A 164 -1.50 16.74 -1.60
CA PRO A 164 -1.60 17.85 -0.67
C PRO A 164 -0.25 18.50 -0.37
N ALA A 165 -0.26 19.80 -0.14
CA ALA A 165 0.95 20.58 0.15
C ALA A 165 1.60 20.24 1.50
N GLY A 166 0.84 19.66 2.45
CA GLY A 166 1.30 19.30 3.79
C GLY A 166 2.10 18.00 3.91
N MET A 167 2.42 17.34 2.80
CA MET A 167 3.20 16.09 2.82
C MET A 167 4.68 16.33 3.15
N SER A 168 5.39 15.25 3.57
CA SER A 168 6.82 15.32 3.94
C SER A 168 7.70 15.86 2.82
N GLU A 169 8.76 16.57 3.19
CA GLU A 169 9.71 17.18 2.25
C GLU A 169 10.38 16.12 1.37
N GLU A 170 10.71 14.97 1.94
CA GLU A 170 11.37 13.85 1.27
C GLU A 170 10.56 13.34 0.06
N ARG A 171 9.20 13.37 0.16
CA ARG A 171 8.32 13.01 -0.95
C ARG A 171 8.38 14.01 -2.09
N PHE A 172 8.38 15.32 -1.78
CA PHE A 172 8.47 16.38 -2.78
C PHE A 172 9.85 16.42 -3.45
N GLU A 173 10.92 16.18 -2.71
CA GLU A 173 12.28 16.08 -3.27
C GLU A 173 12.37 14.95 -4.29
N TRP A 174 11.86 13.77 -3.92
CA TRP A 174 11.82 12.63 -4.83
C TRP A 174 10.99 12.94 -6.09
N LEU A 175 9.79 13.50 -5.95
CA LEU A 175 8.92 13.83 -7.08
C LEU A 175 9.58 14.82 -8.02
N ARG A 176 10.18 15.89 -7.50
CA ARG A 176 10.91 16.90 -8.32
C ARG A 176 12.05 16.29 -9.14
N ALA A 177 12.71 15.26 -8.61
CA ALA A 177 13.79 14.57 -9.32
C ALA A 177 13.29 13.59 -10.39
N TRP A 178 12.02 13.17 -10.33
CA TRP A 178 11.48 12.10 -11.18
C TRP A 178 10.44 12.54 -12.20
N VAL A 179 9.72 13.64 -12.02
CA VAL A 179 8.79 14.17 -13.03
C VAL A 179 9.54 14.66 -14.27
N ALA A 180 8.85 14.69 -15.41
CA ALA A 180 9.41 15.22 -16.65
C ALA A 180 9.56 16.74 -16.59
N GLU A 181 8.53 17.41 -16.09
CA GLU A 181 8.47 18.88 -15.97
C GLU A 181 8.08 19.27 -14.53
N PRO A 182 8.61 20.36 -13.98
CA PRO A 182 8.28 20.80 -12.62
C PRO A 182 6.78 21.00 -12.38
N GLU A 183 6.02 21.40 -13.42
CA GLU A 183 4.57 21.63 -13.40
C GLU A 183 3.77 20.33 -13.23
N ASP A 184 4.39 19.18 -13.44
CA ASP A 184 3.76 17.87 -13.25
C ASP A 184 3.60 17.49 -11.76
N VAL A 185 4.12 18.31 -10.84
CA VAL A 185 3.85 18.20 -9.41
C VAL A 185 2.82 19.24 -8.99
N ILE A 186 1.56 18.84 -8.94
CA ILE A 186 0.44 19.72 -8.58
C ILE A 186 0.16 19.57 -7.08
N ARG A 187 0.26 20.69 -6.34
CA ARG A 187 -0.03 20.75 -4.92
C ARG A 187 -1.45 21.24 -4.69
N THR A 188 -2.24 20.47 -3.93
CA THR A 188 -3.55 20.87 -3.44
C THR A 188 -3.44 21.41 -2.01
N ALA A 189 -4.45 22.12 -1.53
CA ALA A 189 -4.51 22.58 -0.15
C ALA A 189 -4.69 21.38 0.81
N GLY A 190 -4.18 21.51 2.05
CA GLY A 190 -4.44 20.58 3.15
C GLY A 190 -3.35 19.55 3.42
N SER A 191 -3.75 18.54 4.19
CA SER A 191 -2.91 17.47 4.74
C SER A 191 -3.33 16.09 4.21
N GLU A 192 -2.90 15.01 4.88
CA GLU A 192 -3.17 13.62 4.49
C GLU A 192 -4.66 13.33 4.24
N SER A 193 -5.55 13.87 5.06
CA SER A 193 -6.99 13.60 4.96
C SER A 193 -7.76 14.47 3.95
N ASN A 194 -7.09 15.40 3.23
CA ASN A 194 -7.72 16.33 2.28
C ASN A 194 -7.85 15.76 0.86
N VAL A 195 -8.67 14.74 0.70
CA VAL A 195 -8.87 14.03 -0.58
C VAL A 195 -9.85 14.77 -1.50
N LYS A 196 -10.78 15.58 -0.95
CA LYS A 196 -11.73 16.34 -1.75
C LYS A 196 -11.02 17.32 -2.70
N GLU A 197 -10.02 18.05 -2.22
CA GLU A 197 -9.24 19.01 -3.00
C GLU A 197 -8.47 18.31 -4.13
N ILE A 198 -8.00 17.07 -3.89
CA ILE A 198 -7.41 16.21 -4.92
C ILE A 198 -8.46 15.84 -5.97
N TYR A 199 -9.68 15.45 -5.56
CA TYR A 199 -10.75 15.09 -6.49
C TYR A 199 -11.21 16.26 -7.35
N ASP A 200 -11.35 17.47 -6.75
CA ASP A 200 -11.70 18.68 -7.48
C ASP A 200 -10.64 18.99 -8.57
N LYS A 201 -9.35 18.84 -8.24
CA LYS A 201 -8.27 19.02 -9.22
C LYS A 201 -8.26 17.93 -10.29
N CYS A 202 -8.53 16.69 -9.94
CA CYS A 202 -8.68 15.60 -10.90
C CYS A 202 -9.87 15.80 -11.83
N ALA A 203 -10.99 16.32 -11.34
CA ALA A 203 -12.15 16.66 -12.15
C ALA A 203 -11.83 17.79 -13.17
N GLU A 204 -11.02 18.78 -12.77
CA GLU A 204 -10.50 19.80 -13.69
C GLU A 204 -9.60 19.18 -14.76
N LEU A 205 -8.62 18.36 -14.37
CA LEU A 205 -7.67 17.74 -15.28
C LEU A 205 -8.33 16.78 -16.27
N SER A 206 -9.38 16.06 -15.85
CA SER A 206 -10.11 15.11 -16.70
C SER A 206 -10.93 15.74 -17.83
N ARG A 207 -11.08 17.08 -17.84
CA ARG A 207 -11.68 17.81 -18.98
C ARG A 207 -10.80 17.76 -20.22
N ASN A 208 -9.50 17.53 -20.05
CA ASN A 208 -8.60 17.23 -21.15
C ASN A 208 -8.65 15.73 -21.43
N PRO A 209 -9.11 15.28 -22.62
CA PRO A 209 -9.23 13.86 -22.96
C PRO A 209 -7.88 13.13 -23.03
N ASP A 210 -6.76 13.85 -23.12
CA ASP A 210 -5.42 13.26 -23.08
C ASP A 210 -4.95 12.94 -21.65
N ASN A 211 -5.71 13.32 -20.62
CA ASN A 211 -5.41 12.99 -19.23
C ASN A 211 -6.21 11.76 -18.78
N LEU A 212 -5.51 10.68 -18.47
CA LEU A 212 -6.10 9.53 -17.78
C LEU A 212 -5.89 9.66 -16.27
N VAL A 213 -6.97 9.89 -15.52
CA VAL A 213 -6.92 9.96 -14.05
C VAL A 213 -7.00 8.56 -13.46
N LEU A 214 -5.91 8.11 -12.83
CA LEU A 214 -5.77 6.79 -12.20
C LEU A 214 -6.02 6.92 -10.69
N ASN A 215 -7.29 6.96 -10.31
CA ASN A 215 -7.69 7.17 -8.92
C ASN A 215 -7.55 5.87 -8.10
N GLN A 216 -6.52 5.77 -7.24
CA GLN A 216 -6.27 4.58 -6.41
C GLN A 216 -7.46 4.14 -5.53
N PHE A 217 -8.36 5.06 -5.20
CA PHE A 217 -9.52 4.79 -4.35
C PHE A 217 -10.68 4.14 -5.13
N ALA A 218 -10.64 4.19 -6.47
CA ALA A 218 -11.69 3.71 -7.35
C ALA A 218 -11.22 2.67 -8.37
N GLU A 219 -9.92 2.61 -8.69
CA GLU A 219 -9.36 1.66 -9.65
C GLU A 219 -9.30 0.24 -9.06
N PHE A 220 -10.14 -0.66 -9.56
CA PHE A 220 -10.13 -2.06 -9.13
C PHE A 220 -8.84 -2.81 -9.46
N GLY A 221 -8.02 -2.30 -10.39
CA GLY A 221 -6.68 -2.82 -10.65
C GLY A 221 -5.79 -2.79 -9.40
N ASN A 222 -5.93 -1.78 -8.54
CA ASN A 222 -5.28 -1.72 -7.23
C ASN A 222 -5.73 -2.89 -6.32
N TYR A 223 -7.04 -3.16 -6.24
CA TYR A 223 -7.57 -4.30 -5.48
C TYR A 223 -7.04 -5.63 -6.01
N VAL A 224 -7.14 -5.85 -7.33
CA VAL A 224 -6.73 -7.11 -7.98
C VAL A 224 -5.24 -7.36 -7.79
N ALA A 225 -4.39 -6.34 -7.97
CA ALA A 225 -2.94 -6.46 -7.75
C ALA A 225 -2.60 -6.89 -6.32
N HIS A 226 -3.25 -6.32 -5.32
CA HIS A 226 -2.98 -6.71 -3.93
C HIS A 226 -3.57 -8.08 -3.57
N TYR A 227 -4.76 -8.42 -4.07
CA TYR A 227 -5.31 -9.75 -3.88
C TYR A 227 -4.40 -10.83 -4.49
N THR A 228 -3.92 -10.60 -5.73
CA THR A 228 -3.14 -11.58 -6.50
C THR A 228 -1.68 -11.67 -6.07
N CYS A 229 -1.03 -10.55 -5.75
CA CYS A 229 0.41 -10.52 -5.46
C CYS A 229 0.71 -10.42 -3.96
N THR A 230 0.00 -9.56 -3.21
CA THR A 230 0.28 -9.32 -1.79
C THR A 230 -0.26 -10.43 -0.90
N GLY A 231 -1.50 -10.88 -1.16
CA GLY A 231 -2.12 -11.95 -0.36
C GLY A 231 -1.30 -13.25 -0.35
N PRO A 232 -0.92 -13.83 -1.50
CA PRO A 232 -0.07 -15.01 -1.55
C PRO A 232 1.32 -14.80 -0.94
N ALA A 233 1.92 -13.62 -1.10
CA ALA A 233 3.20 -13.30 -0.49
C ALA A 233 3.13 -13.33 1.05
N PHE A 234 2.04 -12.80 1.62
CA PHE A 234 1.83 -12.82 3.07
C PHE A 234 1.47 -14.21 3.59
N ALA A 235 0.69 -14.99 2.84
CA ALA A 235 0.48 -16.39 3.15
C ALA A 235 1.83 -17.15 3.22
N ARG A 236 2.76 -16.85 2.31
CA ARG A 236 4.10 -17.46 2.30
C ARG A 236 4.94 -17.06 3.54
N ILE A 237 4.82 -15.83 4.04
CA ILE A 237 5.46 -15.43 5.29
C ILE A 237 4.91 -16.26 6.45
N PHE A 238 3.58 -16.39 6.55
CA PHE A 238 2.95 -17.17 7.60
C PHE A 238 3.30 -18.66 7.51
N GLU A 239 3.23 -19.28 6.33
CA GLU A 239 3.61 -20.69 6.11
C GLU A 239 5.05 -20.99 6.55
N ALA A 240 5.97 -20.04 6.30
CA ALA A 240 7.36 -20.17 6.73
C ALA A 240 7.52 -20.04 8.26
N PHE A 241 6.72 -19.19 8.89
CA PHE A 241 6.66 -19.05 10.36
C PHE A 241 6.07 -20.30 11.01
N GLU A 242 4.93 -20.80 10.50
CA GLU A 242 4.24 -22.00 10.97
C GLU A 242 5.14 -23.24 10.90
N ALA A 243 5.94 -23.37 9.84
CA ALA A 243 6.90 -24.49 9.70
C ALA A 243 7.94 -24.56 10.86
N GLN A 244 8.20 -23.42 11.52
CA GLN A 244 9.11 -23.33 12.67
C GLN A 244 8.37 -23.32 14.02
N HIS A 245 7.07 -23.03 14.01
CA HIS A 245 6.21 -22.86 15.18
C HIS A 245 4.91 -23.66 15.02
N SER A 246 5.01 -24.99 15.10
CA SER A 246 3.89 -25.88 14.86
C SER A 246 2.70 -25.60 15.78
N GLY A 247 1.48 -25.64 15.23
CA GLY A 247 0.23 -25.45 15.99
C GLY A 247 -0.24 -24.00 16.04
N CYS A 248 0.48 -23.05 15.44
CA CYS A 248 -0.02 -21.68 15.31
C CYS A 248 -1.02 -21.55 14.13
N ARG A 249 -1.85 -20.51 14.19
CA ARG A 249 -2.83 -20.16 13.14
C ARG A 249 -2.75 -18.69 12.80
N LEU A 250 -2.98 -18.34 11.54
CA LEU A 250 -3.13 -16.95 11.15
C LEU A 250 -4.50 -16.44 11.57
N THR A 251 -4.57 -15.70 12.65
CA THR A 251 -5.83 -15.24 13.25
C THR A 251 -6.31 -13.92 12.64
N ALA A 252 -5.39 -13.00 12.32
CA ALA A 252 -5.76 -11.70 11.78
C ALA A 252 -4.73 -11.14 10.78
N PHE A 253 -5.24 -10.46 9.78
CA PHE A 253 -4.49 -9.54 8.92
C PHE A 253 -4.91 -8.10 9.24
N VAL A 254 -3.93 -7.25 9.56
CA VAL A 254 -4.15 -5.86 9.93
C VAL A 254 -3.54 -4.95 8.88
N ALA A 255 -4.33 -4.05 8.31
CA ALA A 255 -3.81 -3.02 7.41
C ALA A 255 -4.60 -1.72 7.53
N ALA A 256 -3.89 -0.61 7.49
CA ALA A 256 -4.53 0.70 7.48
C ALA A 256 -5.29 0.95 6.17
N SER A 257 -6.46 1.56 6.31
CA SER A 257 -7.29 1.98 5.20
C SER A 257 -6.83 3.36 4.71
N GLY A 258 -5.95 3.38 3.71
CA GLY A 258 -5.80 4.53 2.82
C GLY A 258 -6.70 4.31 1.61
N SER A 259 -6.14 3.84 0.47
CA SER A 259 -6.97 3.45 -0.69
C SER A 259 -7.74 2.13 -0.50
N ALA A 260 -7.56 1.42 0.60
CA ALA A 260 -8.04 0.06 0.86
C ALA A 260 -7.47 -1.03 -0.08
N GLY A 261 -6.56 -0.69 -0.99
CA GLY A 261 -5.95 -1.69 -1.89
C GLY A 261 -5.29 -2.82 -1.13
N THR A 262 -4.47 -2.51 -0.12
CA THR A 262 -3.77 -3.51 0.70
C THR A 262 -4.75 -4.42 1.48
N LEU A 263 -5.94 -3.93 1.85
CA LEU A 263 -6.97 -4.76 2.49
C LEU A 263 -7.46 -5.91 1.60
N ALA A 264 -7.30 -5.81 0.28
CA ALA A 264 -7.61 -6.91 -0.64
C ALA A 264 -6.72 -8.15 -0.41
N ALA A 265 -5.48 -7.97 0.11
CA ALA A 265 -4.67 -9.10 0.56
C ALA A 265 -5.33 -9.87 1.70
N GLY A 266 -6.08 -9.15 2.56
CA GLY A 266 -6.89 -9.77 3.62
C GLY A 266 -7.98 -10.67 3.08
N ASP A 267 -8.63 -10.30 1.96
CA ASP A 267 -9.61 -11.18 1.31
C ASP A 267 -8.97 -12.52 0.88
N CYS A 268 -7.76 -12.48 0.34
CA CYS A 268 -6.99 -13.67 -0.02
C CYS A 268 -6.61 -14.51 1.22
N LEU A 269 -6.11 -13.86 2.28
CA LEU A 269 -5.72 -14.55 3.52
C LEU A 269 -6.93 -15.14 4.24
N LYS A 270 -8.07 -14.46 4.21
CA LYS A 270 -9.34 -14.96 4.78
C LYS A 270 -9.83 -16.20 4.05
N GLU A 271 -9.79 -16.20 2.72
CA GLU A 271 -10.18 -17.36 1.91
C GLU A 271 -9.24 -18.56 2.10
N ARG A 272 -7.93 -18.32 2.17
CA ARG A 272 -6.93 -19.40 2.23
C ARG A 272 -6.69 -19.93 3.62
N LEU A 273 -6.71 -19.06 4.63
CA LEU A 273 -6.22 -19.34 5.99
C LEU A 273 -7.23 -18.98 7.09
N GLY A 274 -8.42 -18.46 6.73
CA GLY A 274 -9.45 -18.09 7.70
C GLY A 274 -9.16 -16.82 8.51
N ALA A 275 -8.14 -16.03 8.14
CA ALA A 275 -7.74 -14.82 8.86
C ALA A 275 -8.87 -13.77 8.90
N ARG A 276 -9.06 -13.11 10.04
CA ARG A 276 -9.93 -11.92 10.14
C ARG A 276 -9.27 -10.72 9.48
N ILE A 277 -10.07 -9.85 8.86
CA ILE A 277 -9.60 -8.63 8.19
C ILE A 277 -9.84 -7.44 9.10
N ILE A 278 -8.77 -6.75 9.47
CA ILE A 278 -8.78 -5.61 10.37
C ILE A 278 -8.38 -4.35 9.61
N ALA A 279 -9.29 -3.40 9.49
CA ALA A 279 -9.00 -2.09 8.91
C ALA A 279 -8.56 -1.12 10.01
N ALA A 280 -7.36 -0.57 9.91
CA ALA A 280 -6.88 0.47 10.83
C ALA A 280 -7.07 1.86 10.22
N GLU A 281 -7.37 2.86 11.07
CA GLU A 281 -7.46 4.27 10.69
C GLU A 281 -6.92 5.18 11.81
N ALA A 282 -6.74 6.47 11.52
CA ALA A 282 -6.37 7.45 12.53
C ALA A 282 -7.57 7.75 13.44
N SER A 283 -7.37 7.72 14.78
CA SER A 283 -8.41 8.10 15.75
C SER A 283 -8.87 9.56 15.58
N GLU A 284 -8.01 10.41 15.02
CA GLU A 284 -8.28 11.82 14.73
C GLU A 284 -9.15 12.01 13.45
N CYS A 285 -9.23 10.96 12.59
CA CYS A 285 -10.10 10.93 11.43
C CYS A 285 -10.88 9.60 11.39
N PRO A 286 -11.84 9.39 12.32
CA PRO A 286 -12.47 8.09 12.57
C PRO A 286 -13.65 7.84 11.62
N THR A 287 -13.39 7.82 10.30
CA THR A 287 -14.43 7.71 9.27
C THR A 287 -15.14 6.36 9.31
N LEU A 288 -14.40 5.26 9.39
CA LEU A 288 -14.97 3.91 9.44
C LEU A 288 -15.56 3.61 10.82
N LEU A 289 -14.86 4.04 11.88
CA LEU A 289 -15.20 3.75 13.26
C LEU A 289 -16.46 4.50 13.71
N ARG A 290 -16.57 5.81 13.38
CA ARG A 290 -17.56 6.71 13.97
C ARG A 290 -18.25 7.67 13.00
N ASN A 291 -18.11 7.47 11.67
CA ASN A 291 -18.55 8.44 10.63
C ASN A 291 -17.96 9.84 10.86
N GLY A 292 -16.79 9.91 11.50
CA GLY A 292 -16.13 11.16 11.82
C GLY A 292 -15.18 11.64 10.72
N PHE A 293 -14.64 12.83 10.91
CA PHE A 293 -13.58 13.37 10.07
C PHE A 293 -12.67 14.26 10.91
N GLY A 294 -11.44 14.44 10.44
CA GLY A 294 -10.46 15.29 11.09
C GLY A 294 -9.14 15.29 10.34
N GLU A 295 -8.15 15.98 10.90
CA GLU A 295 -6.81 16.06 10.38
C GLU A 295 -5.87 15.14 11.18
N HIS A 296 -4.93 14.50 10.47
CA HIS A 296 -3.87 13.71 11.10
C HIS A 296 -2.59 13.74 10.23
N ASN A 297 -1.48 13.28 10.80
CA ASN A 297 -0.19 13.20 10.11
C ASN A 297 0.33 11.75 9.98
N ILE A 298 -0.51 10.74 10.12
CA ILE A 298 -0.11 9.37 9.78
C ILE A 298 -0.14 9.24 8.26
N GLN A 299 0.95 9.69 7.62
CA GLN A 299 1.01 9.78 6.16
C GLN A 299 0.93 8.42 5.49
N GLY A 300 0.03 8.27 4.53
CA GLY A 300 -0.23 7.05 3.77
C GLY A 300 -1.49 6.30 4.18
N ILE A 301 -2.22 6.78 5.19
CA ILE A 301 -3.49 6.19 5.63
C ILE A 301 -4.56 7.27 5.82
N GLY A 302 -5.79 6.80 6.07
CA GLY A 302 -6.90 7.65 6.45
C GLY A 302 -7.44 8.46 5.29
N ASP A 303 -8.67 8.78 5.37
CA ASP A 303 -9.37 9.65 4.43
C ASP A 303 -10.72 9.99 5.02
N LYS A 304 -11.27 11.15 4.69
CA LYS A 304 -12.61 11.57 5.09
C LYS A 304 -13.72 10.86 4.29
N HIS A 305 -13.42 9.70 3.71
CA HIS A 305 -14.38 8.90 2.93
C HIS A 305 -14.03 7.41 2.94
N VAL A 306 -14.99 6.56 2.55
CA VAL A 306 -14.79 5.12 2.37
C VAL A 306 -14.33 4.86 0.93
N PRO A 307 -13.15 4.25 0.67
CA PRO A 307 -12.70 3.96 -0.68
C PRO A 307 -13.69 3.06 -1.45
N TYR A 308 -13.85 3.33 -2.76
CA TYR A 308 -14.73 2.53 -3.62
C TYR A 308 -14.29 1.08 -3.71
N ILE A 309 -12.99 0.83 -3.70
CA ILE A 309 -12.40 -0.52 -3.77
C ILE A 309 -12.33 -1.24 -2.42
N HIS A 310 -12.89 -0.67 -1.34
CA HIS A 310 -12.95 -1.34 -0.04
C HIS A 310 -14.07 -2.39 -0.01
N ASN A 311 -13.71 -3.64 0.20
CA ASN A 311 -14.66 -4.73 0.44
C ASN A 311 -15.18 -4.69 1.89
N VAL A 312 -15.94 -3.64 2.22
CA VAL A 312 -16.44 -3.37 3.57
C VAL A 312 -17.22 -4.56 4.13
N MET A 313 -18.03 -5.22 3.28
CA MET A 313 -18.88 -6.35 3.71
C MET A 313 -18.08 -7.60 4.11
N ASN A 314 -16.77 -7.64 3.84
CA ASN A 314 -15.86 -8.71 4.26
C ASN A 314 -14.88 -8.31 5.38
N THR A 315 -14.87 -7.03 5.77
CA THR A 315 -14.06 -6.52 6.89
C THR A 315 -14.67 -6.96 8.23
N ASP A 316 -13.84 -7.37 9.18
CA ASP A 316 -14.29 -7.93 10.46
C ASP A 316 -14.18 -6.93 11.62
N LEU A 317 -13.12 -6.11 11.65
CA LEU A 317 -12.93 -5.10 12.69
C LEU A 317 -12.41 -3.79 12.07
N VAL A 318 -12.69 -2.70 12.79
CA VAL A 318 -12.04 -1.39 12.57
C VAL A 318 -11.31 -0.98 13.84
N VAL A 319 -10.09 -0.47 13.70
CA VAL A 319 -9.23 -0.08 14.83
C VAL A 319 -8.71 1.34 14.63
N GLY A 320 -9.01 2.23 15.56
CA GLY A 320 -8.44 3.59 15.61
C GLY A 320 -7.08 3.61 16.31
N VAL A 321 -6.10 4.30 15.70
CA VAL A 321 -4.76 4.52 16.24
C VAL A 321 -4.47 6.01 16.28
N SER A 322 -4.02 6.53 17.43
CA SER A 322 -3.72 7.96 17.58
C SER A 322 -2.47 8.36 16.79
N ASP A 323 -2.58 9.47 16.06
CA ASP A 323 -1.49 10.16 15.38
C ASP A 323 -0.31 10.46 16.32
N ARG A 324 -0.62 10.95 17.53
CA ARG A 324 0.40 11.19 18.57
C ARG A 324 1.15 9.93 18.95
N SER A 325 0.46 8.79 19.07
CA SER A 325 1.11 7.51 19.39
C SER A 325 2.11 7.10 18.29
N VAL A 326 1.72 7.27 17.04
CA VAL A 326 2.56 6.94 15.89
C VAL A 326 3.79 7.84 15.81
N ALA A 327 3.63 9.17 15.99
CA ALA A 327 4.74 10.11 15.95
C ALA A 327 5.73 9.87 17.14
N ALA A 328 5.22 9.58 18.32
CA ALA A 328 6.05 9.25 19.48
C ALA A 328 6.85 7.96 19.27
N LEU A 329 6.21 6.93 18.72
CA LEU A 329 6.87 5.66 18.41
C LEU A 329 7.88 5.78 17.26
N ASP A 330 7.61 6.61 16.24
CA ASP A 330 8.59 6.90 15.20
C ASP A 330 9.85 7.54 15.80
N LEU A 331 9.69 8.48 16.75
CA LEU A 331 10.81 9.04 17.48
C LEU A 331 11.57 7.98 18.31
N LEU A 332 10.86 7.15 19.09
CA LEU A 332 11.46 6.09 19.88
C LEU A 332 12.29 5.10 19.04
N PHE A 333 11.77 4.73 17.86
CA PHE A 333 12.36 3.70 17.00
C PHE A 333 13.50 4.23 16.12
N ASN A 334 13.70 5.54 16.03
CA ASN A 334 14.70 6.16 15.17
C ASN A 334 15.59 7.20 15.85
N ASN A 335 15.55 7.26 17.19
CA ASN A 335 16.45 8.10 17.99
C ASN A 335 17.42 7.20 18.77
N GLU A 336 18.68 7.60 18.85
CA GLU A 336 19.74 6.82 19.52
C GLU A 336 19.40 6.48 20.98
N THR A 337 18.89 7.45 21.75
CA THR A 337 18.45 7.23 23.13
C THR A 337 17.28 6.24 23.22
N GLY A 338 16.34 6.33 22.28
CA GLY A 338 15.21 5.39 22.18
C GLY A 338 15.68 3.97 21.89
N LEU A 339 16.56 3.79 20.91
CA LEU A 339 17.13 2.48 20.56
C LEU A 339 17.97 1.90 21.70
N ALA A 340 18.76 2.72 22.37
CA ALA A 340 19.53 2.30 23.57
C ALA A 340 18.58 1.83 24.69
N TYR A 341 17.50 2.57 24.98
CA TYR A 341 16.49 2.16 25.94
C TYR A 341 15.87 0.79 25.58
N LEU A 342 15.48 0.60 24.32
CA LEU A 342 14.89 -0.66 23.85
C LEU A 342 15.88 -1.84 23.97
N SER A 343 17.14 -1.63 23.59
CA SER A 343 18.18 -2.65 23.66
C SER A 343 18.57 -2.98 25.11
N GLU A 344 18.93 -1.96 25.90
CA GLU A 344 19.53 -2.15 27.23
C GLU A 344 18.50 -2.44 28.31
N ARG A 345 17.37 -1.72 28.31
CA ARG A 345 16.34 -1.83 29.36
C ARG A 345 15.26 -2.84 29.04
N ARG A 346 14.86 -2.92 27.74
CA ARG A 346 13.83 -3.86 27.29
C ARG A 346 14.39 -5.17 26.75
N ARG A 347 15.74 -5.24 26.56
CA ARG A 347 16.47 -6.40 26.04
C ARG A 347 15.93 -6.89 24.69
N ILE A 348 15.53 -5.95 23.84
CA ILE A 348 15.13 -6.25 22.47
C ILE A 348 16.37 -6.66 21.68
N GLY A 349 16.27 -7.78 20.95
CA GLY A 349 17.38 -8.30 20.16
C GLY A 349 17.80 -7.36 19.03
N SER A 350 19.08 -7.39 18.66
CA SER A 350 19.70 -6.49 17.67
C SER A 350 18.99 -6.55 16.30
N GLU A 351 18.56 -7.72 15.86
CA GLU A 351 17.85 -7.86 14.58
C GLU A 351 16.54 -7.06 14.55
N VAL A 352 15.77 -7.08 15.64
CA VAL A 352 14.54 -6.29 15.76
C VAL A 352 14.87 -4.80 15.83
N ILE A 353 15.86 -4.41 16.65
CA ILE A 353 16.32 -3.01 16.76
C ILE A 353 16.72 -2.45 15.39
N GLU A 354 17.53 -3.16 14.61
CA GLU A 354 17.92 -2.78 13.27
C GLU A 354 16.74 -2.75 12.30
N GLY A 355 15.74 -3.57 12.54
CA GLY A 355 14.52 -3.68 11.74
C GLY A 355 13.54 -2.53 11.96
N LEU A 356 13.55 -1.86 13.13
CA LEU A 356 12.57 -0.80 13.45
C LEU A 356 12.61 0.37 12.45
N LYS A 357 13.77 0.69 11.87
CA LYS A 357 13.91 1.71 10.81
C LYS A 357 13.12 1.42 9.54
N TYR A 358 12.72 0.17 9.33
CA TYR A 358 11.89 -0.22 8.18
C TYR A 358 10.40 0.03 8.40
N LEU A 359 10.00 0.52 9.56
CA LEU A 359 8.64 0.90 9.88
C LEU A 359 8.45 2.40 9.62
N GLY A 360 7.73 2.76 8.54
CA GLY A 360 7.22 4.11 8.36
C GLY A 360 5.98 4.36 9.22
N LEU A 361 5.42 5.58 9.19
CA LEU A 361 4.30 5.96 10.07
C LEU A 361 3.11 5.00 9.97
N SER A 362 2.70 4.63 8.75
CA SER A 362 1.60 3.66 8.56
C SER A 362 1.95 2.26 9.06
N GLY A 363 3.23 1.85 8.96
CA GLY A 363 3.71 0.58 9.51
C GLY A 363 3.64 0.55 11.04
N ILE A 364 4.01 1.63 11.71
CA ILE A 364 3.88 1.80 13.16
C ILE A 364 2.40 1.79 13.58
N ALA A 365 1.54 2.51 12.84
CA ALA A 365 0.09 2.48 13.08
C ALA A 365 -0.48 1.05 12.98
N ASN A 366 -0.06 0.30 11.98
CA ASN A 366 -0.45 -1.10 11.80
C ASN A 366 0.00 -1.99 12.96
N VAL A 367 1.22 -1.80 13.47
CA VAL A 367 1.72 -2.54 14.65
C VAL A 367 0.88 -2.22 15.88
N VAL A 368 0.58 -0.95 16.14
CA VAL A 368 -0.28 -0.55 17.27
C VAL A 368 -1.69 -1.13 17.10
N ALA A 369 -2.26 -1.08 15.90
CA ALA A 369 -3.55 -1.68 15.60
C ALA A 369 -3.55 -3.21 15.82
N ALA A 370 -2.46 -3.90 15.47
CA ALA A 370 -2.31 -5.33 15.75
C ALA A 370 -2.24 -5.62 17.24
N ILE A 371 -1.53 -4.81 18.03
CA ILE A 371 -1.50 -4.92 19.50
C ILE A 371 -2.90 -4.74 20.10
N LYS A 372 -3.63 -3.69 19.67
CA LYS A 372 -5.02 -3.43 20.11
C LYS A 372 -5.96 -4.57 19.74
N THR A 373 -5.82 -5.09 18.51
CA THR A 373 -6.58 -6.26 18.04
C THR A 373 -6.33 -7.50 18.89
N ALA A 374 -5.05 -7.81 19.17
CA ALA A 374 -4.69 -8.96 20.00
C ALA A 374 -5.26 -8.86 21.41
N LYS A 375 -5.23 -7.68 22.02
CA LYS A 375 -5.83 -7.42 23.34
C LYS A 375 -7.34 -7.56 23.31
N ARG A 376 -8.01 -7.00 22.31
CA ARG A 376 -9.47 -7.07 22.14
C ARG A 376 -9.98 -8.48 21.97
N LEU A 377 -9.26 -9.29 21.22
CA LEU A 377 -9.62 -10.67 20.91
C LEU A 377 -9.00 -11.67 21.89
N GLU A 378 -8.28 -11.21 22.94
CA GLU A 378 -7.62 -12.02 23.95
C GLU A 378 -6.72 -13.11 23.34
N LEU A 379 -5.95 -12.75 22.30
CA LEU A 379 -5.15 -13.70 21.53
C LEU A 379 -3.95 -14.24 22.34
N GLY A 380 -3.64 -15.52 22.12
CA GLY A 380 -2.55 -16.24 22.77
C GLY A 380 -1.33 -16.47 21.88
N ASP A 381 -0.42 -17.34 22.35
CA ASP A 381 0.86 -17.64 21.68
C ASP A 381 0.69 -18.35 20.32
N GLU A 382 -0.42 -19.08 20.15
CA GLU A 382 -0.74 -19.79 18.89
C GLU A 382 -1.40 -18.88 17.85
N ASP A 383 -1.87 -17.69 18.26
CA ASP A 383 -2.57 -16.75 17.41
C ASP A 383 -1.58 -15.79 16.76
N VAL A 384 -1.36 -15.92 15.46
CA VAL A 384 -0.44 -15.06 14.70
C VAL A 384 -1.21 -13.94 14.03
N LEU A 385 -0.68 -12.72 14.14
CA LEU A 385 -1.14 -11.57 13.36
C LEU A 385 -0.11 -11.27 12.26
N ILE A 386 -0.60 -10.93 11.06
CA ILE A 386 0.26 -10.40 10.01
C ILE A 386 -0.16 -8.99 9.64
N THR A 387 0.82 -8.14 9.40
CA THR A 387 0.61 -6.75 8.98
C THR A 387 1.68 -6.29 8.01
N VAL A 388 1.65 -5.01 7.63
CA VAL A 388 2.51 -4.44 6.59
C VAL A 388 3.14 -3.12 7.02
N ALA A 389 4.43 -2.96 6.76
CA ALA A 389 5.11 -1.67 6.68
C ALA A 389 5.18 -1.27 5.19
N THR A 390 4.39 -0.30 4.80
CA THR A 390 4.28 0.18 3.40
C THR A 390 5.60 0.71 2.88
N ASP A 391 6.27 1.50 3.71
CA ASP A 391 7.54 2.22 3.48
C ASP A 391 8.37 2.22 4.77
N SER A 392 9.41 3.03 4.82
CA SER A 392 10.33 3.09 5.97
C SER A 392 10.40 4.49 6.61
N ALA A 393 11.00 4.56 7.77
CA ALA A 393 11.26 5.80 8.52
C ALA A 393 12.10 6.84 7.74
N ALA A 394 12.78 6.43 6.67
CA ALA A 394 13.58 7.32 5.82
C ALA A 394 12.76 8.44 5.15
N LEU A 395 11.45 8.21 4.96
CA LEU A 395 10.54 9.20 4.35
C LEU A 395 9.98 10.23 5.34
N TYR A 396 10.37 10.17 6.62
CA TYR A 396 9.73 10.94 7.69
C TYR A 396 10.72 11.68 8.59
N GLY A 397 11.97 11.83 8.16
CA GLY A 397 13.00 12.54 8.91
C GLY A 397 12.61 13.99 9.23
N SER A 398 11.99 14.69 8.28
CA SER A 398 11.48 16.05 8.47
C SER A 398 10.37 16.09 9.53
N GLU A 399 9.43 15.15 9.51
CA GLU A 399 8.31 15.08 10.46
C GLU A 399 8.81 14.74 11.88
N ARG A 400 9.76 13.81 11.99
CA ARG A 400 10.40 13.45 13.28
C ARG A 400 11.12 14.64 13.90
N ARG A 401 11.84 15.44 13.11
CA ARG A 401 12.49 16.67 13.62
C ARG A 401 11.47 17.68 14.13
N LYS A 402 10.35 17.87 13.43
CA LYS A 402 9.25 18.76 13.88
C LYS A 402 8.67 18.28 15.20
N PHE A 403 8.36 16.97 15.30
CA PHE A 403 7.81 16.37 16.51
C PHE A 403 8.77 16.48 17.69
N LEU A 404 10.07 16.15 17.50
CA LEU A 404 11.10 16.27 18.53
C LEU A 404 11.20 17.73 19.04
N ALA A 405 11.28 18.70 18.15
CA ALA A 405 11.39 20.12 18.52
C ALA A 405 10.15 20.62 19.28
N ALA A 406 8.96 20.16 18.91
CA ALA A 406 7.72 20.58 19.54
C ALA A 406 7.47 19.92 20.92
N GLN A 407 7.77 18.63 21.05
CA GLN A 407 7.42 17.85 22.26
C GLN A 407 8.56 17.78 23.27
N TYR A 408 9.82 17.84 22.81
CA TYR A 408 11.01 17.67 23.66
C TYR A 408 12.04 18.80 23.41
N PRO A 409 11.68 20.07 23.61
CA PRO A 409 12.56 21.21 23.34
C PRO A 409 13.80 21.22 24.24
N SER A 410 13.75 20.58 25.42
CA SER A 410 14.88 20.44 26.35
C SER A 410 15.75 19.21 26.09
N GLY A 411 15.47 18.45 25.05
CA GLY A 411 16.15 17.20 24.70
C GLY A 411 15.33 15.95 24.98
N PHE A 412 15.71 14.85 24.35
CA PHE A 412 15.07 13.54 24.48
C PHE A 412 15.97 12.58 25.25
N ASP A 413 15.53 12.11 26.39
CA ASP A 413 16.29 11.27 27.29
C ASP A 413 15.67 9.88 27.51
N SER A 414 16.29 9.06 28.37
CA SER A 414 15.83 7.70 28.66
C SER A 414 14.51 7.65 29.44
N VAL A 415 14.13 8.70 30.16
CA VAL A 415 12.85 8.80 30.85
C VAL A 415 11.75 9.01 29.80
N ASN A 416 11.96 9.94 28.86
CA ASN A 416 11.02 10.14 27.75
C ASN A 416 10.85 8.87 26.90
N ALA A 417 11.95 8.14 26.63
CA ALA A 417 11.87 6.85 25.93
C ALA A 417 11.05 5.82 26.70
N ALA A 418 11.21 5.74 28.04
CA ALA A 418 10.43 4.84 28.89
C ALA A 418 8.94 5.22 28.94
N GLU A 419 8.62 6.52 29.00
CA GLU A 419 7.25 7.02 28.95
C GLU A 419 6.55 6.68 27.63
N ILE A 420 7.22 6.93 26.49
CA ILE A 420 6.68 6.58 25.16
C ILE A 420 6.43 5.06 25.09
N PHE A 421 7.40 4.24 25.45
CA PHE A 421 7.27 2.79 25.44
C PHE A 421 6.11 2.32 26.34
N GLY A 422 6.05 2.86 27.56
CA GLY A 422 5.00 2.53 28.53
C GLY A 422 3.61 2.93 28.04
N GLN A 423 3.47 4.13 27.52
CA GLN A 423 2.18 4.68 27.11
C GLN A 423 1.68 4.09 25.78
N HIS A 424 2.55 4.00 24.77
CA HIS A 424 2.10 3.77 23.38
C HIS A 424 2.28 2.32 22.89
N LEU A 425 3.02 1.48 23.63
CA LEU A 425 3.10 0.04 23.37
C LEU A 425 2.44 -0.76 24.48
N LEU A 426 2.99 -0.75 25.71
CA LEU A 426 2.41 -1.53 26.80
C LEU A 426 1.01 -1.05 27.19
N GLY A 427 0.80 0.26 27.24
CA GLY A 427 -0.45 0.93 27.57
C GLY A 427 -1.44 1.03 26.40
N ALA A 428 -1.07 0.59 25.19
CA ALA A 428 -2.02 0.54 24.07
C ALA A 428 -3.20 -0.36 24.47
N ALA A 429 -4.34 0.27 24.78
CA ALA A 429 -5.56 -0.42 25.21
C ALA A 429 -6.45 -0.77 24.00
N ASP A 430 -7.48 -1.58 24.22
CA ASP A 430 -8.44 -2.02 23.21
C ASP A 430 -9.57 -1.01 22.95
N ASN A 431 -9.44 0.22 23.46
CA ASN A 431 -10.33 1.32 23.08
C ASN A 431 -10.21 1.63 21.59
N ASP A 432 -11.26 2.20 20.99
CA ASP A 432 -11.35 2.46 19.55
C ASP A 432 -11.18 1.19 18.68
N VAL A 433 -11.68 0.05 19.18
CA VAL A 433 -11.81 -1.20 18.43
C VAL A 433 -13.28 -1.54 18.29
N LEU A 434 -13.74 -1.66 17.03
CA LEU A 434 -15.11 -1.98 16.69
C LEU A 434 -15.16 -3.32 15.93
N GLU A 435 -15.79 -4.33 16.52
CA GLU A 435 -16.13 -5.56 15.82
C GLU A 435 -17.37 -5.34 14.97
N LEU A 436 -17.26 -5.60 13.66
CA LEU A 436 -18.30 -5.26 12.71
C LEU A 436 -19.39 -6.33 12.65
N THR A 437 -20.57 -5.96 13.13
CA THR A 437 -21.81 -6.68 12.83
C THR A 437 -22.23 -6.45 11.38
N HIS A 438 -23.29 -7.10 10.92
CA HIS A 438 -23.87 -6.82 9.60
C HIS A 438 -24.31 -5.36 9.46
N ASP A 439 -24.92 -4.80 10.51
CA ASP A 439 -25.42 -3.43 10.52
C ASP A 439 -24.27 -2.41 10.50
N GLU A 440 -23.18 -2.68 11.23
CA GLU A 440 -21.99 -1.83 11.18
C GLU A 440 -21.32 -1.84 9.80
N ARG A 441 -21.19 -3.00 9.16
CA ARG A 441 -20.71 -3.09 7.77
C ARG A 441 -21.63 -2.31 6.82
N SER A 442 -22.95 -2.44 6.98
CA SER A 442 -23.92 -1.70 6.17
C SER A 442 -23.84 -0.21 6.39
N ARG A 443 -23.63 0.25 7.63
CA ARG A 443 -23.40 1.65 7.99
C ARG A 443 -22.17 2.22 7.25
N ILE A 444 -21.03 1.55 7.35
CA ILE A 444 -19.79 1.96 6.68
C ILE A 444 -19.96 1.95 5.16
N PHE A 445 -20.58 0.91 4.60
CA PHE A 445 -20.86 0.82 3.17
C PHE A 445 -21.71 2.00 2.69
N ASN A 446 -22.80 2.31 3.42
CA ASN A 446 -23.72 3.40 3.09
C ASN A 446 -23.04 4.79 3.16
N LEU A 447 -22.06 4.97 4.04
CA LEU A 447 -21.29 6.21 4.09
C LEU A 447 -20.59 6.51 2.75
N GLY A 448 -20.15 5.47 2.03
CA GLY A 448 -19.56 5.59 0.70
C GLY A 448 -20.52 6.13 -0.38
N TYR A 449 -21.84 6.05 -0.17
CA TYR A 449 -22.85 6.57 -1.12
C TYR A 449 -22.64 8.06 -1.41
N PHE A 450 -22.42 8.87 -0.38
CA PHE A 450 -22.28 10.32 -0.53
C PHE A 450 -21.06 10.69 -1.39
N THR A 451 -19.95 9.98 -1.23
CA THR A 451 -18.78 10.23 -2.06
C THR A 451 -18.96 9.70 -3.49
N TRP A 452 -19.37 8.45 -3.62
CA TRP A 452 -19.27 7.78 -4.93
C TRP A 452 -20.49 8.01 -5.81
N VAL A 453 -21.70 8.00 -5.25
CA VAL A 453 -22.92 8.23 -6.03
C VAL A 453 -23.18 9.72 -6.18
N GLU A 454 -23.26 10.46 -5.09
CA GLU A 454 -23.65 11.88 -5.11
C GLU A 454 -22.54 12.80 -5.69
N GLN A 455 -21.30 12.60 -5.28
CA GLN A 455 -20.21 13.50 -5.69
C GLN A 455 -19.46 13.03 -6.94
N GLN A 456 -19.21 11.73 -7.07
CA GLN A 456 -18.43 11.16 -8.18
C GLN A 456 -19.29 10.62 -9.32
N GLY A 457 -20.63 10.58 -9.18
CA GLY A 457 -21.56 10.21 -10.24
C GLY A 457 -21.58 8.72 -10.60
N VAL A 458 -21.14 7.84 -9.69
CA VAL A 458 -21.26 6.39 -9.87
C VAL A 458 -22.74 6.02 -9.89
N PRO A 459 -23.23 5.28 -10.90
CA PRO A 459 -24.61 4.78 -10.90
C PRO A 459 -24.91 3.94 -9.66
N LEU A 460 -26.06 4.17 -9.01
CA LEU A 460 -26.44 3.48 -7.78
C LEU A 460 -26.38 1.95 -7.94
N GLY A 461 -26.83 1.41 -9.08
CA GLY A 461 -26.79 -0.03 -9.34
C GLY A 461 -25.37 -0.59 -9.36
N GLU A 462 -24.38 0.17 -9.87
CA GLU A 462 -22.95 -0.22 -9.84
C GLU A 462 -22.39 -0.12 -8.42
N PHE A 463 -22.78 0.90 -7.67
CA PHE A 463 -22.39 1.06 -6.28
C PHE A 463 -22.88 -0.13 -5.42
N GLU A 464 -24.14 -0.53 -5.56
CA GLU A 464 -24.78 -1.62 -4.78
C GLU A 464 -24.20 -3.01 -5.08
N LYS A 465 -23.69 -3.28 -6.30
CA LYS A 465 -23.06 -4.57 -6.64
C LYS A 465 -21.98 -4.99 -5.65
N ARG A 466 -21.25 -4.02 -5.08
CA ARG A 466 -20.14 -4.26 -4.13
C ARG A 466 -20.58 -4.80 -2.77
N ARG A 467 -21.88 -4.82 -2.46
CA ARG A 467 -22.40 -5.53 -1.27
C ARG A 467 -22.22 -7.03 -1.38
N SER A 468 -22.28 -7.56 -2.59
CA SER A 468 -22.20 -9.00 -2.82
C SER A 468 -20.76 -9.50 -2.93
N GLN A 469 -20.43 -10.55 -2.18
CA GLN A 469 -19.14 -11.21 -2.32
C GLN A 469 -18.96 -11.89 -3.70
N SER A 470 -20.06 -12.13 -4.47
CA SER A 470 -19.94 -12.60 -5.85
C SER A 470 -19.31 -11.57 -6.77
N PHE A 471 -19.57 -10.26 -6.56
CA PHE A 471 -18.89 -9.17 -7.26
C PHE A 471 -17.36 -9.22 -7.05
N TRP A 472 -16.93 -9.30 -5.80
CA TRP A 472 -15.49 -9.33 -5.47
C TRP A 472 -14.81 -10.60 -5.97
N ARG A 473 -15.48 -11.77 -5.93
CA ARG A 473 -14.96 -12.99 -6.56
C ARG A 473 -14.80 -12.85 -8.08
N GLY A 474 -15.75 -12.19 -8.75
CA GLY A 474 -15.63 -11.89 -10.17
C GLY A 474 -14.42 -11.02 -10.49
N LEU A 475 -14.13 -10.00 -9.67
CA LEU A 475 -12.94 -9.17 -9.82
C LEU A 475 -11.63 -9.96 -9.74
N ARG A 476 -11.54 -10.89 -8.79
CA ARG A 476 -10.32 -11.69 -8.57
C ARG A 476 -9.98 -12.59 -9.74
N GLN A 477 -10.97 -12.95 -10.56
CA GLN A 477 -10.80 -13.78 -11.75
C GLN A 477 -10.29 -12.98 -12.97
N THR A 478 -10.09 -11.66 -12.85
CA THR A 478 -9.64 -10.84 -13.98
C THR A 478 -8.14 -10.91 -14.23
N ALA A 479 -7.33 -11.20 -13.20
CA ALA A 479 -5.87 -11.23 -13.32
C ALA A 479 -5.36 -12.18 -14.41
N PRO A 480 -5.84 -13.44 -14.55
CA PRO A 480 -5.42 -14.32 -15.65
C PRO A 480 -5.72 -13.74 -17.04
N ALA A 481 -6.89 -13.13 -17.24
CA ALA A 481 -7.23 -12.52 -18.52
C ALA A 481 -6.33 -11.29 -18.83
N TRP A 482 -5.92 -10.54 -17.81
CA TRP A 482 -4.92 -9.48 -18.00
C TRP A 482 -3.55 -10.06 -18.30
N ASP A 483 -3.16 -11.17 -17.69
CA ASP A 483 -1.89 -11.84 -17.99
C ASP A 483 -1.83 -12.33 -19.44
N ASP A 484 -2.91 -12.88 -19.97
CA ASP A 484 -3.04 -13.24 -21.39
C ASP A 484 -2.85 -11.99 -22.28
N LEU A 485 -3.53 -10.88 -21.97
CA LEU A 485 -3.40 -9.62 -22.71
C LEU A 485 -1.97 -9.03 -22.62
N ILE A 486 -1.29 -9.16 -21.47
CA ILE A 486 0.12 -8.75 -21.29
C ILE A 486 1.02 -9.61 -22.19
N GLY A 487 0.81 -10.92 -22.21
CA GLY A 487 1.57 -11.85 -23.07
C GLY A 487 1.44 -11.47 -24.56
N GLU A 488 0.21 -11.30 -25.03
CA GLU A 488 -0.07 -10.85 -26.40
C GLU A 488 0.52 -9.47 -26.72
N PHE A 489 0.43 -8.52 -25.77
CA PHE A 489 1.00 -7.18 -25.90
C PHE A 489 2.52 -7.23 -26.04
N ASN A 490 3.21 -7.99 -25.18
CA ASN A 490 4.65 -8.19 -25.25
C ASN A 490 5.07 -8.83 -26.59
N ALA A 491 4.32 -9.81 -27.08
CA ALA A 491 4.56 -10.43 -28.40
C ALA A 491 4.41 -9.40 -29.53
N SER A 492 3.37 -8.57 -29.50
CA SER A 492 3.14 -7.50 -30.47
C SER A 492 4.21 -6.40 -30.44
N ALA A 493 4.82 -6.18 -29.26
CA ALA A 493 5.96 -5.28 -29.07
C ALA A 493 7.31 -5.85 -29.54
N GLY A 494 7.35 -7.12 -30.00
CA GLY A 494 8.59 -7.83 -30.33
C GLY A 494 9.41 -8.25 -29.09
N LEU A 495 8.79 -8.30 -27.92
CA LEU A 495 9.40 -8.59 -26.61
C LEU A 495 8.86 -9.88 -26.00
N GLY A 496 8.28 -10.78 -26.79
CA GLY A 496 7.85 -12.10 -26.36
C GLY A 496 9.02 -12.92 -25.81
N ASP A 497 8.71 -13.90 -24.95
CA ASP A 497 9.75 -14.84 -24.51
C ASP A 497 10.26 -15.61 -25.76
N SER A 498 11.55 -15.46 -26.04
CA SER A 498 12.22 -16.33 -27.00
C SER A 498 12.16 -17.73 -26.42
N CYS A 499 11.50 -18.67 -27.14
CA CYS A 499 11.44 -20.10 -26.79
C CYS A 499 12.81 -20.69 -26.58
#